data_699aba346a2c2d73dac2d2a074ebad06
#
_entry.id   699aba346a2c2d73dac2d2a074ebad06
#
_cell.length_a   1.000
_cell.length_b   1.000
_cell.length_c   1.000
_cell.angle_alpha   90.00
_cell.angle_beta   90.00
_cell.angle_gamma   90.00
#
_symmetry.space_group_name_H-M   'P 1'
#
loop_
_entity.id
_entity.type
_entity.pdbx_description
1 polymer ?
#
loop_
_entity_poly.entity_id
_entity_poly.type
_entity_poly.pdbx_seq_one_letter_code
_entity_poly.pdbx_strand_id
1 'polypeptide(L)'
;MLRPFALYRPTTLPELAALLRKYGDEAALYAGGTELLLLMKEGLLRPRVLVDLKRVAGLGEVAAGDGALSIGATVQHRTVERSAVVGALCPLVAGAARHVANARVRAAGTVGGNLAFADPHSDLATLFLVFDARVSLWSGDGEREVPLDEFVRGPYETVRRDDEVLTAVRIRPAPSGGAGAYLKFGVYERPTLGVAVVLVLDAERRRVSEARLALGCIGPRPQRLSHLEQRLCGTPVDELAAGRTDLTGSGMDVISAATDLHGSADYKLEMAQVFIRRALRVAAARATRQVIDARYPHTVVV
;
A
#
# COMPACT_ATOMS: atom_id res chain seq x y z
N MET A 1 18.55 16.18 18.87
CA MET A 1 18.31 17.53 18.25
C MET A 1 18.66 17.45 16.78
N LEU A 2 17.83 18.03 15.89
CA LEU A 2 18.15 18.05 14.45
C LEU A 2 19.42 18.88 14.20
N ARG A 3 20.30 18.38 13.30
CA ARG A 3 21.42 19.16 12.79
C ARG A 3 20.90 20.27 11.86
N PRO A 4 21.63 21.39 11.71
CA PRO A 4 21.25 22.42 10.75
C PRO A 4 21.20 21.88 9.33
N PHE A 5 20.18 22.28 8.56
CA PHE A 5 19.97 21.95 7.15
C PHE A 5 19.38 23.16 6.43
N ALA A 6 19.59 23.24 5.12
CA ALA A 6 18.87 24.18 4.26
C ALA A 6 17.54 23.58 3.81
N LEU A 7 16.49 24.41 3.70
CA LEU A 7 15.16 23.97 3.23
C LEU A 7 14.81 24.72 1.93
N TYR A 8 14.70 23.97 0.83
CA TYR A 8 14.24 24.48 -0.46
C TYR A 8 12.80 24.07 -0.72
N ARG A 9 12.05 24.93 -1.36
CA ARG A 9 10.62 24.73 -1.67
C ARG A 9 10.32 25.00 -3.15
N PRO A 10 10.76 24.10 -4.05
CA PRO A 10 10.44 24.23 -5.47
C PRO A 10 8.93 24.20 -5.70
N THR A 11 8.48 24.86 -6.77
CA THR A 11 7.10 24.92 -7.18
C THR A 11 6.84 24.08 -8.44
N THR A 12 7.90 23.69 -9.13
CA THR A 12 7.85 22.92 -10.37
C THR A 12 8.80 21.72 -10.33
N LEU A 13 8.52 20.69 -11.15
CA LEU A 13 9.40 19.55 -11.30
C LEU A 13 10.79 19.91 -11.88
N PRO A 14 10.90 20.82 -12.87
CA PRO A 14 12.23 21.27 -13.33
C PRO A 14 13.06 21.96 -12.25
N GLU A 15 12.48 22.80 -11.40
CA GLU A 15 13.17 23.40 -10.24
C GLU A 15 13.66 22.32 -9.27
N LEU A 16 12.81 21.32 -9.02
CA LEU A 16 13.14 20.18 -8.17
C LEU A 16 14.34 19.40 -8.73
N ALA A 17 14.32 19.05 -10.03
CA ALA A 17 15.42 18.34 -10.68
C ALA A 17 16.73 19.13 -10.64
N ALA A 18 16.66 20.46 -10.78
CA ALA A 18 17.85 21.31 -10.65
C ALA A 18 18.47 21.23 -9.24
N LEU A 19 17.63 21.16 -8.19
CA LEU A 19 18.09 21.00 -6.82
C LEU A 19 18.71 19.62 -6.58
N LEU A 20 18.08 18.54 -7.09
CA LEU A 20 18.63 17.19 -6.97
C LEU A 20 19.99 17.06 -7.68
N ARG A 21 20.10 17.58 -8.90
CA ARG A 21 21.38 17.60 -9.61
C ARG A 21 22.46 18.41 -8.89
N LYS A 22 22.06 19.52 -8.25
CA LYS A 22 23.00 20.41 -7.55
C LYS A 22 23.55 19.80 -6.27
N TYR A 23 22.70 19.11 -5.50
CA TYR A 23 23.03 18.66 -4.15
C TYR A 23 23.23 17.14 -4.03
N GLY A 24 22.79 16.33 -5.01
CA GLY A 24 22.98 14.88 -5.02
C GLY A 24 22.64 14.24 -3.67
N ASP A 25 23.55 13.44 -3.14
CA ASP A 25 23.41 12.69 -1.89
C ASP A 25 23.28 13.60 -0.64
N GLU A 26 23.61 14.89 -0.75
CA GLU A 26 23.40 15.83 0.34
C GLU A 26 21.92 16.23 0.50
N ALA A 27 21.10 15.98 -0.50
CA ALA A 27 19.67 16.32 -0.51
C ALA A 27 18.79 15.14 -0.11
N ALA A 28 17.75 15.42 0.67
CA ALA A 28 16.66 14.49 0.92
C ALA A 28 15.32 15.10 0.50
N LEU A 29 14.49 14.31 -0.19
CA LEU A 29 13.13 14.69 -0.54
C LEU A 29 12.25 14.69 0.71
N TYR A 30 11.52 15.77 0.92
CA TYR A 30 10.66 15.97 2.07
C TYR A 30 9.20 16.18 1.66
N ALA A 31 8.35 15.24 2.01
CA ALA A 31 6.89 15.34 1.84
C ALA A 31 6.21 15.46 3.21
N GLY A 32 5.68 14.36 3.76
CA GLY A 32 5.07 14.33 5.09
C GLY A 32 6.08 14.39 6.24
N GLY A 33 7.29 13.87 6.04
CA GLY A 33 8.38 13.88 7.01
C GLY A 33 8.20 12.95 8.21
N THR A 34 7.17 12.12 8.26
CA THR A 34 6.85 11.27 9.42
C THR A 34 7.93 10.23 9.71
N GLU A 35 8.63 9.74 8.70
CA GLU A 35 9.77 8.84 8.83
C GLU A 35 11.11 9.59 8.72
N LEU A 36 11.26 10.44 7.70
CA LEU A 36 12.49 11.17 7.45
C LEU A 36 12.96 11.97 8.68
N LEU A 37 12.06 12.76 9.28
CA LEU A 37 12.43 13.58 10.45
C LEU A 37 12.73 12.73 11.68
N LEU A 38 12.14 11.54 11.80
CA LEU A 38 12.47 10.59 12.85
C LEU A 38 13.90 10.08 12.69
N LEU A 39 14.26 9.59 11.49
CA LEU A 39 15.63 9.16 11.19
C LEU A 39 16.67 10.27 11.38
N MET A 40 16.31 11.50 11.04
CA MET A 40 17.17 12.66 11.29
C MET A 40 17.35 12.96 12.79
N LYS A 41 16.29 12.82 13.61
CA LYS A 41 16.36 13.01 15.07
C LYS A 41 17.23 11.96 15.74
N GLU A 42 17.13 10.70 15.28
CA GLU A 42 17.95 9.58 15.74
C GLU A 42 19.39 9.64 15.19
N GLY A 43 19.67 10.57 14.25
CA GLY A 43 20.98 10.74 13.64
C GLY A 43 21.37 9.66 12.63
N LEU A 44 20.39 8.85 12.20
CA LEU A 44 20.58 7.82 11.16
C LEU A 44 20.68 8.41 9.76
N LEU A 45 19.99 9.54 9.52
CA LEU A 45 20.13 10.35 8.30
C LEU A 45 20.59 11.76 8.65
N ARG A 46 21.46 12.32 7.81
CA ARG A 46 22.08 13.63 8.04
C ARG A 46 22.15 14.47 6.76
N PRO A 47 21.01 14.68 6.07
CA PRO A 47 21.01 15.50 4.86
C PRO A 47 21.38 16.94 5.21
N ARG A 48 22.13 17.58 4.32
CA ARG A 48 22.45 19.02 4.41
C ARG A 48 21.33 19.89 3.83
N VAL A 49 20.52 19.29 2.96
CA VAL A 49 19.43 19.95 2.25
C VAL A 49 18.15 19.11 2.34
N LEU A 50 17.05 19.74 2.68
CA LEU A 50 15.72 19.21 2.49
C LEU A 50 15.02 19.90 1.31
N VAL A 51 14.47 19.10 0.39
CA VAL A 51 13.71 19.60 -0.74
C VAL A 51 12.23 19.29 -0.51
N ASP A 52 11.47 20.32 -0.17
CA ASP A 52 10.06 20.22 0.21
C ASP A 52 9.16 20.11 -1.03
N LEU A 53 8.52 18.96 -1.21
CA LEU A 53 7.67 18.62 -2.36
C LEU A 53 6.28 19.22 -2.31
N LYS A 54 5.82 19.72 -1.17
CA LYS A 54 4.42 20.09 -0.93
C LYS A 54 3.91 21.25 -1.78
N ARG A 55 4.81 22.04 -2.39
CA ARG A 55 4.46 23.14 -3.28
C ARG A 55 4.62 22.83 -4.76
N VAL A 56 5.16 21.66 -5.10
CA VAL A 56 5.30 21.24 -6.51
C VAL A 56 3.91 20.96 -7.08
N ALA A 57 3.58 21.66 -8.17
CA ALA A 57 2.29 21.53 -8.82
C ALA A 57 2.00 20.08 -9.26
N GLY A 58 0.75 19.64 -9.15
CA GLY A 58 0.28 18.32 -9.55
C GLY A 58 0.54 17.19 -8.53
N LEU A 59 1.46 17.35 -7.57
CA LEU A 59 1.78 16.27 -6.63
C LEU A 59 0.75 16.08 -5.51
N GLY A 60 -0.14 17.04 -5.27
CA GLY A 60 -1.14 17.02 -4.21
C GLY A 60 -2.56 16.66 -4.66
N GLU A 61 -2.73 16.13 -5.86
CA GLU A 61 -4.04 15.93 -6.48
C GLU A 61 -4.51 14.47 -6.40
N VAL A 62 -5.84 14.29 -6.35
CA VAL A 62 -6.52 13.00 -6.53
C VAL A 62 -7.44 13.14 -7.72
N ALA A 63 -7.18 12.35 -8.75
CA ALA A 63 -7.93 12.42 -10.01
C ALA A 63 -8.38 11.04 -10.46
N ALA A 64 -9.57 10.99 -11.08
CA ALA A 64 -10.08 9.81 -11.76
C ALA A 64 -10.03 10.04 -13.27
N GLY A 65 -9.56 9.07 -14.03
CA GLY A 65 -9.51 9.13 -15.48
C GLY A 65 -9.00 7.82 -16.07
N ASP A 66 -9.37 7.53 -17.30
CA ASP A 66 -8.91 6.34 -18.05
C ASP A 66 -9.08 5.00 -17.29
N GLY A 67 -10.19 4.88 -16.54
CA GLY A 67 -10.47 3.68 -15.74
C GLY A 67 -9.54 3.48 -14.54
N ALA A 68 -8.77 4.48 -14.16
CA ALA A 68 -7.85 4.46 -13.04
C ALA A 68 -8.11 5.62 -12.07
N LEU A 69 -7.65 5.45 -10.84
CA LEU A 69 -7.54 6.48 -9.82
C LEU A 69 -6.07 6.85 -9.65
N SER A 70 -5.74 8.10 -9.87
CA SER A 70 -4.40 8.65 -9.65
C SER A 70 -4.36 9.40 -8.32
N ILE A 71 -3.38 9.08 -7.48
CA ILE A 71 -3.15 9.71 -6.18
C ILE A 71 -1.75 10.32 -6.20
N GLY A 72 -1.65 11.63 -6.16
CA GLY A 72 -0.39 12.35 -6.17
C GLY A 72 0.49 12.05 -4.95
N ALA A 73 1.79 12.15 -5.11
CA ALA A 73 2.78 11.74 -4.12
C ALA A 73 2.67 12.48 -2.78
N THR A 74 2.26 13.74 -2.79
CA THR A 74 2.12 14.56 -1.56
C THR A 74 0.71 14.51 -0.97
N VAL A 75 -0.22 13.73 -1.55
CA VAL A 75 -1.55 13.49 -0.99
C VAL A 75 -1.41 12.80 0.37
N GLN A 76 -1.97 13.38 1.40
CA GLN A 76 -1.93 12.86 2.77
C GLN A 76 -2.87 11.66 2.94
N HIS A 77 -2.54 10.73 3.83
CA HIS A 77 -3.43 9.60 4.17
C HIS A 77 -4.82 10.08 4.62
N ARG A 78 -4.88 11.21 5.36
CA ARG A 78 -6.13 11.82 5.77
C ARG A 78 -6.96 12.36 4.59
N THR A 79 -6.31 12.84 3.54
CA THR A 79 -6.98 13.26 2.31
C THR A 79 -7.57 12.06 1.58
N VAL A 80 -6.82 10.95 1.47
CA VAL A 80 -7.31 9.68 0.90
C VAL A 80 -8.52 9.16 1.68
N GLU A 81 -8.44 9.14 3.02
CA GLU A 81 -9.53 8.72 3.92
C GLU A 81 -10.84 9.49 3.65
N ARG A 82 -10.74 10.80 3.32
CA ARG A 82 -11.89 11.70 3.22
C ARG A 82 -12.29 12.05 1.81
N SER A 83 -11.54 11.62 0.82
CA SER A 83 -11.81 11.92 -0.58
C SER A 83 -13.08 11.23 -1.05
N ALA A 84 -14.06 12.02 -1.53
CA ALA A 84 -15.27 11.47 -2.13
C ALA A 84 -14.96 10.63 -3.38
N VAL A 85 -13.97 11.03 -4.18
CA VAL A 85 -13.53 10.31 -5.38
C VAL A 85 -12.95 8.94 -5.01
N VAL A 86 -12.05 8.89 -4.01
CA VAL A 86 -11.49 7.61 -3.52
C VAL A 86 -12.59 6.75 -2.92
N GLY A 87 -13.47 7.34 -2.10
CA GLY A 87 -14.60 6.61 -1.48
C GLY A 87 -15.56 5.99 -2.49
N ALA A 88 -15.80 6.68 -3.60
CA ALA A 88 -16.68 6.17 -4.67
C ALA A 88 -16.04 5.06 -5.51
N LEU A 89 -14.77 5.21 -5.88
CA LEU A 89 -14.08 4.31 -6.82
C LEU A 89 -13.36 3.15 -6.11
N CYS A 90 -12.76 3.41 -4.96
CA CYS A 90 -11.95 2.47 -4.20
C CYS A 90 -12.26 2.56 -2.69
N PRO A 91 -13.49 2.24 -2.24
CA PRO A 91 -13.91 2.38 -0.85
C PRO A 91 -12.99 1.64 0.13
N LEU A 92 -12.43 0.50 -0.29
CA LEU A 92 -11.46 -0.26 0.50
C LEU A 92 -10.17 0.54 0.76
N VAL A 93 -9.72 1.35 -0.20
CA VAL A 93 -8.54 2.23 -0.05
C VAL A 93 -8.82 3.36 0.93
N ALA A 94 -9.99 4.02 0.82
CA ALA A 94 -10.40 5.05 1.77
C ALA A 94 -10.53 4.49 3.20
N GLY A 95 -11.15 3.31 3.33
CA GLY A 95 -11.29 2.60 4.60
C GLY A 95 -9.94 2.24 5.22
N ALA A 96 -9.02 1.67 4.47
CA ALA A 96 -7.70 1.30 4.96
C ALA A 96 -6.86 2.52 5.34
N ALA A 97 -6.92 3.61 4.56
CA ALA A 97 -6.22 4.85 4.87
C ALA A 97 -6.60 5.41 6.24
N ARG A 98 -7.85 5.20 6.70
CA ARG A 98 -8.34 5.57 8.03
C ARG A 98 -7.62 4.85 9.17
N HIS A 99 -7.05 3.70 8.90
CA HIS A 99 -6.38 2.84 9.88
C HIS A 99 -4.85 2.82 9.75
N VAL A 100 -4.28 3.66 8.89
CA VAL A 100 -2.82 3.85 8.80
C VAL A 100 -2.35 4.58 10.06
N ALA A 101 -1.43 3.99 10.79
CA ALA A 101 -0.79 4.58 11.97
C ALA A 101 -1.79 5.33 12.89
N ASN A 102 -1.41 6.52 13.39
CA ASN A 102 -2.28 7.38 14.20
C ASN A 102 -2.73 8.65 13.45
N ALA A 103 -3.62 9.43 14.05
CA ALA A 103 -4.21 10.62 13.44
C ALA A 103 -3.17 11.70 13.06
N ARG A 104 -2.07 11.82 13.83
CA ARG A 104 -0.99 12.79 13.55
C ARG A 104 -0.20 12.38 12.31
N VAL A 105 0.14 11.09 12.23
CA VAL A 105 0.82 10.53 11.06
C VAL A 105 -0.07 10.66 9.81
N ARG A 106 -1.36 10.34 9.90
CA ARG A 106 -2.27 10.49 8.75
C ARG A 106 -2.45 11.92 8.28
N ALA A 107 -2.34 12.89 9.17
CA ALA A 107 -2.46 14.33 8.84
C ALA A 107 -1.19 14.91 8.20
N ALA A 108 -0.06 14.25 8.30
CA ALA A 108 1.21 14.71 7.74
C ALA A 108 1.79 13.74 6.70
N GLY A 109 1.75 12.44 6.97
CA GLY A 109 2.27 11.38 6.09
C GLY A 109 1.54 11.32 4.77
N THR A 110 2.27 11.06 3.70
CA THR A 110 1.76 11.09 2.32
C THR A 110 1.87 9.72 1.66
N VAL A 111 1.03 9.48 0.65
CA VAL A 111 1.02 8.21 -0.10
C VAL A 111 2.38 7.97 -0.76
N GLY A 112 2.92 8.95 -1.49
CA GLY A 112 4.22 8.82 -2.14
C GLY A 112 5.36 8.67 -1.14
N GLY A 113 5.31 9.40 -0.01
CA GLY A 113 6.29 9.26 1.07
C GLY A 113 6.30 7.88 1.71
N ASN A 114 5.10 7.28 1.90
CA ASN A 114 4.95 5.92 2.42
C ASN A 114 5.56 4.88 1.45
N LEU A 115 5.22 4.96 0.16
CA LEU A 115 5.74 4.02 -0.84
C LEU A 115 7.25 4.18 -1.07
N ALA A 116 7.73 5.43 -1.14
CA ALA A 116 9.16 5.70 -1.35
C ALA A 116 10.02 5.32 -0.14
N PHE A 117 9.47 5.34 1.07
CA PHE A 117 10.16 4.88 2.27
C PHE A 117 10.27 3.35 2.33
N ALA A 118 9.35 2.65 1.68
CA ALA A 118 9.34 1.19 1.56
C ALA A 118 9.46 0.43 2.90
N ASP A 119 8.73 0.90 3.94
CA ASP A 119 8.62 0.16 5.20
C ASP A 119 7.95 -1.19 4.94
N PRO A 120 8.55 -2.32 5.32
CA PRO A 120 7.94 -3.65 5.17
C PRO A 120 6.56 -3.77 5.81
N HIS A 121 6.27 -2.97 6.85
CA HIS A 121 5.00 -2.96 7.56
C HIS A 121 3.99 -1.93 7.00
N SER A 122 4.09 -1.57 5.71
CA SER A 122 3.18 -0.64 5.06
C SER A 122 1.84 -1.28 4.72
N ASP A 123 0.75 -0.76 5.29
CA ASP A 123 -0.63 -1.14 4.95
C ASP A 123 -0.94 -0.86 3.47
N LEU A 124 -0.61 0.36 2.99
CA LEU A 124 -0.99 0.80 1.65
C LEU A 124 -0.21 0.06 0.55
N ALA A 125 1.07 -0.25 0.77
CA ALA A 125 1.84 -1.02 -0.20
C ALA A 125 1.24 -2.41 -0.42
N THR A 126 0.76 -3.06 0.65
CA THR A 126 0.05 -4.35 0.56
C THR A 126 -1.27 -4.21 -0.17
N LEU A 127 -2.08 -3.22 0.23
CA LEU A 127 -3.41 -3.02 -0.34
C LEU A 127 -3.37 -2.65 -1.82
N PHE A 128 -2.44 -1.80 -2.23
CA PHE A 128 -2.36 -1.32 -3.61
C PHE A 128 -2.00 -2.43 -4.60
N LEU A 129 -1.36 -3.52 -4.15
CA LEU A 129 -1.09 -4.65 -5.04
C LEU A 129 -2.36 -5.27 -5.63
N VAL A 130 -3.46 -5.39 -4.85
CA VAL A 130 -4.71 -5.96 -5.37
C VAL A 130 -5.47 -5.01 -6.31
N PHE A 131 -4.99 -3.79 -6.47
CA PHE A 131 -5.48 -2.79 -7.42
C PHE A 131 -4.53 -2.57 -8.60
N ASP A 132 -3.58 -3.49 -8.83
CA ASP A 132 -2.58 -3.43 -9.91
C ASP A 132 -1.88 -2.08 -9.97
N ALA A 133 -1.46 -1.59 -8.81
CA ALA A 133 -0.89 -0.25 -8.67
C ALA A 133 0.39 -0.08 -9.49
N ARG A 134 0.53 1.08 -10.10
CA ARG A 134 1.74 1.55 -10.77
C ARG A 134 2.21 2.84 -10.15
N VAL A 135 3.52 2.98 -10.03
CA VAL A 135 4.18 4.17 -9.48
C VAL A 135 4.74 4.98 -10.64
N SER A 136 4.35 6.25 -10.73
CA SER A 136 4.92 7.20 -11.69
C SER A 136 6.18 7.84 -11.08
N LEU A 137 7.29 7.75 -11.81
CA LEU A 137 8.58 8.32 -11.46
C LEU A 137 8.97 9.33 -12.54
N TRP A 138 9.36 10.51 -12.12
CA TRP A 138 9.76 11.59 -13.01
C TRP A 138 11.21 12.03 -12.72
N SER A 139 11.97 12.30 -13.77
CA SER A 139 13.28 12.93 -13.72
C SER A 139 13.38 14.04 -14.76
N GLY A 140 14.52 14.73 -14.84
CA GLY A 140 14.79 15.72 -15.89
C GLY A 140 14.79 15.14 -17.31
N ASP A 141 14.97 13.82 -17.44
CA ASP A 141 15.01 13.10 -18.71
C ASP A 141 13.66 12.54 -19.16
N GLY A 142 12.63 12.62 -18.28
CA GLY A 142 11.27 12.15 -18.58
C GLY A 142 10.59 11.43 -17.45
N GLU A 143 9.45 10.81 -17.77
CA GLU A 143 8.62 10.06 -16.84
C GLU A 143 8.62 8.57 -17.22
N ARG A 144 8.57 7.69 -16.19
CA ARG A 144 8.34 6.26 -16.35
C ARG A 144 7.37 5.73 -15.32
N GLU A 145 6.62 4.71 -15.66
CA GLU A 145 5.76 3.98 -14.72
C GLU A 145 6.37 2.60 -14.40
N VAL A 146 6.31 2.24 -13.11
CA VAL A 146 6.78 0.95 -12.61
C VAL A 146 5.64 0.26 -11.87
N PRO A 147 5.36 -1.03 -12.09
CA PRO A 147 4.45 -1.80 -11.26
C PRO A 147 4.91 -1.76 -9.78
N LEU A 148 3.96 -1.70 -8.85
CA LEU A 148 4.29 -1.56 -7.44
C LEU A 148 5.07 -2.76 -6.87
N ASP A 149 4.79 -3.96 -7.36
CA ASP A 149 5.50 -5.20 -7.00
C ASP A 149 6.98 -5.22 -7.47
N GLU A 150 7.29 -4.47 -8.53
CA GLU A 150 8.65 -4.23 -9.01
C GLU A 150 9.29 -3.00 -8.35
N PHE A 151 8.47 -2.04 -7.88
CA PHE A 151 8.96 -0.80 -7.30
C PHE A 151 9.66 -1.00 -5.95
N VAL A 152 9.08 -1.84 -5.07
CA VAL A 152 9.67 -2.17 -3.76
C VAL A 152 10.62 -3.36 -3.92
N ARG A 153 11.90 -3.14 -3.72
CA ARG A 153 12.93 -4.21 -3.80
C ARG A 153 13.09 -4.96 -2.49
N GLY A 154 13.02 -4.25 -1.38
CA GLY A 154 13.23 -4.79 -0.06
C GLY A 154 12.95 -3.75 1.02
N PRO A 155 13.30 -4.04 2.28
CA PRO A 155 13.10 -3.10 3.38
C PRO A 155 13.85 -1.81 3.12
N TYR A 156 13.08 -0.70 3.05
CA TYR A 156 13.62 0.65 2.81
C TYR A 156 14.36 0.81 1.49
N GLU A 157 14.11 -0.08 0.51
CA GLU A 157 14.74 -0.06 -0.79
C GLU A 157 13.71 -0.11 -1.93
N THR A 158 13.88 0.80 -2.90
CA THR A 158 13.04 0.89 -4.09
C THR A 158 13.88 0.96 -5.37
N VAL A 159 13.23 0.84 -6.54
CA VAL A 159 13.89 1.04 -7.84
C VAL A 159 14.00 2.51 -8.26
N ARG A 160 13.58 3.46 -7.39
CA ARG A 160 13.71 4.90 -7.64
C ARG A 160 15.20 5.26 -7.75
N ARG A 161 15.57 5.95 -8.79
CA ARG A 161 16.92 6.51 -8.94
C ARG A 161 17.07 7.82 -8.14
N ASP A 162 18.27 8.24 -7.86
CA ASP A 162 18.54 9.42 -7.04
C ASP A 162 18.05 10.72 -7.68
N ASP A 163 18.04 10.78 -9.01
CA ASP A 163 17.50 11.87 -9.82
C ASP A 163 16.00 11.83 -10.05
N GLU A 164 15.31 10.76 -9.61
CA GLU A 164 13.87 10.58 -9.78
C GLU A 164 13.06 11.04 -8.58
N VAL A 165 11.84 11.47 -8.87
CA VAL A 165 10.81 11.80 -7.89
C VAL A 165 9.57 10.94 -8.15
N LEU A 166 9.03 10.32 -7.11
CA LEU A 166 7.71 9.71 -7.19
C LEU A 166 6.67 10.82 -7.30
N THR A 167 5.92 10.86 -8.40
CA THR A 167 4.92 11.89 -8.68
C THR A 167 3.51 11.45 -8.35
N ALA A 168 3.16 10.20 -8.62
CA ALA A 168 1.84 9.64 -8.35
C ALA A 168 1.87 8.12 -8.17
N VAL A 169 0.82 7.59 -7.59
CA VAL A 169 0.45 6.18 -7.69
C VAL A 169 -0.89 6.07 -8.42
N ARG A 170 -0.93 5.22 -9.44
CA ARG A 170 -2.13 4.91 -10.22
C ARG A 170 -2.63 3.54 -9.83
N ILE A 171 -3.90 3.43 -9.47
CA ILE A 171 -4.54 2.16 -9.09
C ILE A 171 -5.76 1.94 -9.98
N ARG A 172 -6.05 0.67 -10.30
CA ARG A 172 -7.25 0.27 -11.04
C ARG A 172 -8.32 -0.15 -10.05
N PRO A 173 -9.47 0.55 -9.99
CA PRO A 173 -10.60 0.10 -9.19
C PRO A 173 -10.97 -1.35 -9.50
N ALA A 174 -11.56 -2.02 -8.53
CA ALA A 174 -12.13 -3.35 -8.77
C ALA A 174 -13.19 -3.27 -9.87
N PRO A 175 -13.32 -4.30 -10.73
CA PRO A 175 -14.41 -4.36 -11.69
C PRO A 175 -15.78 -4.20 -11.03
N SER A 176 -16.78 -3.76 -11.80
CA SER A 176 -18.14 -3.60 -11.32
C SER A 176 -18.66 -4.92 -10.69
N GLY A 177 -19.19 -4.82 -9.47
CA GLY A 177 -19.62 -6.00 -8.69
C GLY A 177 -18.52 -6.68 -7.90
N GLY A 178 -17.28 -6.25 -8.03
CA GLY A 178 -16.17 -6.70 -7.18
C GLY A 178 -16.35 -6.23 -5.74
N ALA A 179 -15.96 -7.09 -4.79
CA ALA A 179 -15.94 -6.77 -3.37
C ALA A 179 -14.58 -7.14 -2.76
N GLY A 180 -14.16 -6.38 -1.77
CA GLY A 180 -12.87 -6.62 -1.14
C GLY A 180 -12.90 -6.57 0.37
N ALA A 181 -11.80 -7.03 0.95
CA ALA A 181 -11.51 -6.92 2.36
C ALA A 181 -10.02 -6.62 2.57
N TYR A 182 -9.71 -5.81 3.55
CA TYR A 182 -8.36 -5.66 4.08
C TYR A 182 -8.37 -5.97 5.57
N LEU A 183 -7.59 -6.96 5.97
CA LEU A 183 -7.42 -7.33 7.37
C LEU A 183 -6.03 -6.96 7.82
N LYS A 184 -5.95 -6.10 8.83
CA LYS A 184 -4.72 -5.69 9.49
C LYS A 184 -4.67 -6.33 10.87
N PHE A 185 -3.69 -7.18 11.12
CA PHE A 185 -3.48 -7.83 12.39
C PHE A 185 -2.24 -7.30 13.09
N GLY A 186 -2.41 -6.92 14.36
CA GLY A 186 -1.31 -6.49 15.21
C GLY A 186 -1.79 -5.71 16.42
N VAL A 187 -0.99 -5.71 17.48
CA VAL A 187 -1.26 -4.98 18.74
C VAL A 187 -0.86 -3.52 18.62
N TYR A 188 0.07 -3.22 17.72
CA TYR A 188 0.67 -1.90 17.56
C TYR A 188 0.21 -1.22 16.26
N GLU A 189 0.61 0.04 16.07
CA GLU A 189 0.30 0.81 14.87
C GLU A 189 0.85 0.16 13.60
N ARG A 190 2.04 -0.45 13.67
CA ARG A 190 2.61 -1.27 12.60
C ARG A 190 2.06 -2.68 12.69
N PRO A 191 1.46 -3.21 11.63
CA PRO A 191 0.87 -4.55 11.66
C PRO A 191 1.92 -5.66 11.69
N THR A 192 1.56 -6.78 12.33
CA THR A 192 2.29 -8.05 12.22
C THR A 192 2.10 -8.66 10.85
N LEU A 193 0.88 -8.56 10.31
CA LEU A 193 0.54 -8.94 8.94
C LEU A 193 -0.65 -8.13 8.40
N GLY A 194 -0.70 -7.98 7.08
CA GLY A 194 -1.81 -7.42 6.35
C GLY A 194 -2.23 -8.34 5.21
N VAL A 195 -3.53 -8.57 5.07
CA VAL A 195 -4.09 -9.35 3.95
C VAL A 195 -5.10 -8.51 3.19
N ALA A 196 -4.86 -8.30 1.91
CA ALA A 196 -5.77 -7.64 0.99
C ALA A 196 -6.39 -8.67 0.04
N VAL A 197 -7.70 -8.59 -0.15
CA VAL A 197 -8.46 -9.46 -1.06
C VAL A 197 -9.43 -8.62 -1.87
N VAL A 198 -9.52 -8.90 -3.17
CA VAL A 198 -10.61 -8.47 -4.05
C VAL A 198 -11.15 -9.70 -4.76
N LEU A 199 -12.46 -9.90 -4.72
CA LEU A 199 -13.16 -10.96 -5.42
C LEU A 199 -14.15 -10.35 -6.42
N VAL A 200 -14.19 -10.88 -7.63
CA VAL A 200 -15.21 -10.64 -8.62
C VAL A 200 -15.95 -11.95 -8.85
N LEU A 201 -17.29 -11.91 -8.83
CA LEU A 201 -18.11 -13.07 -9.06
C LEU A 201 -18.60 -13.14 -10.53
N ASP A 202 -18.95 -14.33 -10.97
CA ASP A 202 -19.66 -14.54 -12.24
C ASP A 202 -21.01 -13.81 -12.27
N ALA A 203 -21.69 -13.82 -13.41
CA ALA A 203 -22.96 -13.13 -13.60
C ALA A 203 -24.05 -13.64 -12.64
N GLU A 204 -24.04 -14.93 -12.33
CA GLU A 204 -24.96 -15.59 -11.40
C GLU A 204 -24.58 -15.38 -9.92
N ARG A 205 -23.43 -14.75 -9.66
CA ARG A 205 -22.87 -14.52 -8.32
C ARG A 205 -22.68 -15.80 -7.49
N ARG A 206 -22.38 -16.90 -8.15
CA ARG A 206 -22.20 -18.20 -7.52
C ARG A 206 -20.74 -18.63 -7.41
N ARG A 207 -19.90 -18.19 -8.35
CA ARG A 207 -18.49 -18.57 -8.41
C ARG A 207 -17.59 -17.35 -8.56
N VAL A 208 -16.39 -17.50 -8.11
CA VAL A 208 -15.33 -16.50 -8.31
C VAL A 208 -14.91 -16.51 -9.76
N SER A 209 -15.05 -15.40 -10.47
CA SER A 209 -14.56 -15.20 -11.83
C SER A 209 -13.14 -14.61 -11.83
N GLU A 210 -12.82 -13.76 -10.84
CA GLU A 210 -11.50 -13.18 -10.64
C GLU A 210 -11.22 -13.03 -9.15
N ALA A 211 -9.99 -13.35 -8.74
CA ALA A 211 -9.50 -13.09 -7.39
C ALA A 211 -8.17 -12.36 -7.45
N ARG A 212 -7.98 -11.40 -6.54
CA ARG A 212 -6.72 -10.69 -6.32
C ARG A 212 -6.40 -10.74 -4.84
N LEU A 213 -5.20 -11.21 -4.50
CA LEU A 213 -4.76 -11.36 -3.12
C LEU A 213 -3.35 -10.83 -2.94
N ALA A 214 -3.14 -10.11 -1.85
CA ALA A 214 -1.82 -9.69 -1.44
C ALA A 214 -1.62 -9.90 0.07
N LEU A 215 -0.40 -10.26 0.41
CA LEU A 215 0.05 -10.48 1.78
C LEU A 215 1.24 -9.56 2.04
N GLY A 216 1.21 -8.83 3.14
CA GLY A 216 2.28 -7.91 3.53
C GLY A 216 2.57 -7.95 5.01
N CYS A 217 3.60 -7.20 5.40
CA CYS A 217 4.07 -7.04 6.77
C CYS A 217 4.70 -8.30 7.39
N ILE A 218 4.78 -9.41 6.66
CA ILE A 218 5.39 -10.66 7.15
C ILE A 218 6.82 -10.86 6.66
N GLY A 219 7.22 -10.20 5.59
CA GLY A 219 8.52 -10.35 4.94
C GLY A 219 9.09 -9.04 4.44
N PRO A 220 10.14 -9.07 3.64
CA PRO A 220 10.88 -7.88 3.21
C PRO A 220 10.07 -6.92 2.34
N ARG A 221 9.03 -7.41 1.69
CA ARG A 221 8.13 -6.63 0.82
C ARG A 221 6.75 -7.27 0.76
N PRO A 222 5.70 -6.52 0.38
CA PRO A 222 4.39 -7.11 0.11
C PRO A 222 4.43 -8.01 -1.13
N GLN A 223 3.61 -9.06 -1.14
CA GLN A 223 3.64 -10.12 -2.14
C GLN A 223 2.24 -10.42 -2.65
N ARG A 224 2.09 -10.55 -3.99
CA ARG A 224 0.88 -11.10 -4.63
C ARG A 224 0.86 -12.61 -4.49
N LEU A 225 -0.32 -13.17 -4.24
CA LEU A 225 -0.53 -14.60 -4.10
C LEU A 225 -1.09 -15.21 -5.40
N SER A 226 -0.41 -15.01 -6.51
CA SER A 226 -0.91 -15.33 -7.86
C SER A 226 -1.33 -16.79 -8.03
N HIS A 227 -0.64 -17.74 -7.41
CA HIS A 227 -1.05 -19.16 -7.41
C HIS A 227 -2.40 -19.36 -6.72
N LEU A 228 -2.61 -18.72 -5.57
CA LEU A 228 -3.89 -18.80 -4.87
C LEU A 228 -4.99 -18.10 -5.65
N GLU A 229 -4.71 -16.95 -6.26
CA GLU A 229 -5.66 -16.22 -7.12
C GLU A 229 -6.20 -17.11 -8.24
N GLN A 230 -5.32 -17.83 -8.96
CA GLN A 230 -5.69 -18.75 -10.03
C GLN A 230 -6.55 -19.91 -9.51
N ARG A 231 -6.20 -20.49 -8.38
CA ARG A 231 -6.96 -21.60 -7.78
C ARG A 231 -8.35 -21.20 -7.29
N LEU A 232 -8.52 -19.96 -6.88
CA LEU A 232 -9.81 -19.44 -6.43
C LEU A 232 -10.80 -19.24 -7.58
N CYS A 233 -10.34 -19.08 -8.81
CA CYS A 233 -11.22 -18.95 -9.96
C CYS A 233 -12.05 -20.24 -10.14
N GLY A 234 -13.36 -20.09 -10.30
CA GLY A 234 -14.32 -21.19 -10.37
C GLY A 234 -14.80 -21.72 -9.01
N THR A 235 -14.18 -21.33 -7.89
CA THR A 235 -14.60 -21.76 -6.55
C THR A 235 -16.00 -21.22 -6.23
N PRO A 236 -16.90 -22.05 -5.67
CA PRO A 236 -18.20 -21.59 -5.17
C PRO A 236 -18.03 -20.55 -4.06
N VAL A 237 -18.71 -19.41 -4.19
CA VAL A 237 -18.60 -18.32 -3.22
C VAL A 237 -19.05 -18.71 -1.82
N ASP A 238 -20.02 -19.62 -1.71
CA ASP A 238 -20.53 -20.12 -0.44
C ASP A 238 -19.49 -20.91 0.36
N GLU A 239 -18.55 -21.59 -0.30
CA GLU A 239 -17.43 -22.24 0.37
C GLU A 239 -16.50 -21.22 1.03
N LEU A 240 -16.21 -20.12 0.33
CA LEU A 240 -15.40 -19.01 0.87
C LEU A 240 -16.13 -18.31 2.02
N ALA A 241 -17.42 -18.03 1.86
CA ALA A 241 -18.27 -17.42 2.89
C ALA A 241 -18.38 -18.29 4.15
N ALA A 242 -18.33 -19.61 4.01
CA ALA A 242 -18.29 -20.56 5.13
C ALA A 242 -16.89 -20.73 5.73
N GLY A 243 -15.86 -20.08 5.19
CA GLY A 243 -14.47 -20.19 5.65
C GLY A 243 -13.80 -21.51 5.29
N ARG A 244 -14.35 -22.28 4.36
CA ARG A 244 -13.84 -23.59 3.91
C ARG A 244 -12.89 -23.44 2.72
N THR A 245 -11.84 -22.65 2.88
CA THR A 245 -10.83 -22.48 1.84
C THR A 245 -9.64 -23.43 2.10
N ASP A 246 -9.43 -24.35 1.16
CA ASP A 246 -8.22 -25.16 1.16
C ASP A 246 -7.03 -24.33 0.62
N LEU A 247 -6.00 -24.18 1.44
CA LEU A 247 -4.77 -23.48 1.08
C LEU A 247 -3.62 -24.43 0.74
N THR A 248 -3.85 -25.75 0.69
CA THR A 248 -2.85 -26.73 0.29
C THR A 248 -2.40 -26.46 -1.16
N GLY A 249 -1.09 -26.42 -1.39
CA GLY A 249 -0.54 -26.11 -2.72
C GLY A 249 -0.91 -24.71 -3.26
N SER A 250 -1.21 -23.76 -2.37
CA SER A 250 -1.58 -22.37 -2.75
C SER A 250 -0.36 -21.47 -3.02
N GLY A 251 0.86 -22.02 -2.98
CA GLY A 251 2.09 -21.24 -3.09
C GLY A 251 2.50 -20.55 -1.79
N MET A 252 1.92 -20.96 -0.64
CA MET A 252 2.34 -20.42 0.66
C MET A 252 3.78 -20.80 1.03
N ASP A 253 4.29 -21.89 0.47
CA ASP A 253 5.66 -22.38 0.62
C ASP A 253 6.73 -21.49 -0.03
N VAL A 254 6.33 -20.65 -1.00
CA VAL A 254 7.25 -19.71 -1.66
C VAL A 254 7.15 -18.27 -1.10
N ILE A 255 6.31 -18.06 -0.09
CA ILE A 255 6.16 -16.75 0.55
C ILE A 255 7.38 -16.46 1.43
N SER A 256 8.01 -15.32 1.16
CA SER A 256 9.12 -14.85 1.99
C SER A 256 8.57 -14.23 3.27
N ALA A 257 8.86 -14.85 4.41
CA ALA A 257 8.59 -14.31 5.74
C ALA A 257 9.88 -14.06 6.51
N ALA A 258 9.88 -13.09 7.41
CA ALA A 258 11.04 -12.72 8.22
C ALA A 258 10.69 -12.67 9.70
N THR A 259 11.60 -13.13 10.55
CA THR A 259 11.52 -12.96 11.99
C THR A 259 11.91 -11.53 12.38
N ASP A 260 11.06 -10.86 13.15
CA ASP A 260 11.29 -9.52 13.67
C ASP A 260 10.61 -9.32 15.04
N LEU A 261 10.49 -8.05 15.48
CA LEU A 261 9.84 -7.71 16.76
C LEU A 261 8.34 -8.05 16.81
N HIS A 262 7.71 -8.34 15.66
CA HIS A 262 6.29 -8.66 15.55
C HIS A 262 6.01 -10.16 15.52
N GLY A 263 7.04 -11.01 15.52
CA GLY A 263 6.92 -12.47 15.58
C GLY A 263 7.94 -13.21 14.73
N SER A 264 8.03 -14.53 14.94
CA SER A 264 8.86 -15.41 14.11
C SER A 264 8.26 -15.57 12.70
N ALA A 265 9.10 -15.92 11.73
CA ALA A 265 8.67 -16.22 10.37
C ALA A 265 7.59 -17.30 10.35
N ASP A 266 7.79 -18.41 11.09
CA ASP A 266 6.84 -19.52 11.16
C ASP A 266 5.47 -19.07 11.71
N TYR A 267 5.48 -18.32 12.83
CA TYR A 267 4.26 -17.75 13.40
C TYR A 267 3.52 -16.88 12.37
N LYS A 268 4.24 -16.02 11.67
CA LYS A 268 3.64 -15.13 10.66
C LYS A 268 3.05 -15.93 9.49
N LEU A 269 3.69 -17.00 9.04
CA LEU A 269 3.19 -17.87 7.97
C LEU A 269 1.92 -18.63 8.40
N GLU A 270 1.88 -19.16 9.61
CA GLU A 270 0.66 -19.80 10.14
C GLU A 270 -0.49 -18.81 10.27
N MET A 271 -0.22 -17.63 10.85
CA MET A 271 -1.21 -16.58 10.98
C MET A 271 -1.68 -16.06 9.60
N ALA A 272 -0.80 -15.98 8.60
CA ALA A 272 -1.17 -15.61 7.24
C ALA A 272 -2.25 -16.54 6.69
N GLN A 273 -2.12 -17.88 6.86
CA GLN A 273 -3.15 -18.82 6.43
C GLN A 273 -4.51 -18.56 7.11
N VAL A 274 -4.49 -18.29 8.42
CA VAL A 274 -5.71 -17.96 9.17
C VAL A 274 -6.36 -16.69 8.61
N PHE A 275 -5.54 -15.65 8.40
CA PHE A 275 -6.05 -14.35 7.96
C PHE A 275 -6.45 -14.33 6.48
N ILE A 276 -5.83 -15.12 5.62
CA ILE A 276 -6.29 -15.31 4.24
C ILE A 276 -7.71 -15.90 4.24
N ARG A 277 -7.96 -16.97 5.02
CA ARG A 277 -9.33 -17.54 5.11
C ARG A 277 -10.34 -16.53 5.64
N ARG A 278 -9.97 -15.75 6.66
CA ARG A 278 -10.82 -14.68 7.22
C ARG A 278 -11.11 -13.58 6.20
N ALA A 279 -10.10 -13.13 5.47
CA ALA A 279 -10.25 -12.09 4.44
C ALA A 279 -11.11 -12.57 3.28
N LEU A 280 -10.91 -13.80 2.79
CA LEU A 280 -11.74 -14.43 1.76
C LEU A 280 -13.20 -14.54 2.22
N ARG A 281 -13.42 -14.97 3.47
CA ARG A 281 -14.78 -15.04 4.04
C ARG A 281 -15.47 -13.68 4.05
N VAL A 282 -14.77 -12.63 4.47
CA VAL A 282 -15.33 -11.26 4.50
C VAL A 282 -15.60 -10.75 3.10
N ALA A 283 -14.66 -10.92 2.16
CA ALA A 283 -14.83 -10.50 0.77
C ALA A 283 -15.98 -11.24 0.08
N ALA A 284 -16.11 -12.56 0.28
CA ALA A 284 -17.20 -13.38 -0.25
C ALA A 284 -18.57 -12.94 0.28
N ALA A 285 -18.69 -12.70 1.58
CA ALA A 285 -19.94 -12.19 2.18
C ALA A 285 -20.33 -10.83 1.58
N ARG A 286 -19.36 -9.91 1.41
CA ARG A 286 -19.60 -8.60 0.78
C ARG A 286 -20.00 -8.75 -0.69
N ALA A 287 -19.34 -9.63 -1.44
CA ALA A 287 -19.65 -9.89 -2.85
C ALA A 287 -21.10 -10.44 -3.02
N THR A 288 -21.59 -11.22 -2.06
CA THR A 288 -22.98 -11.73 -2.03
C THR A 288 -23.95 -10.81 -1.28
N ARG A 289 -23.49 -9.62 -0.83
CA ARG A 289 -24.28 -8.66 -0.05
C ARG A 289 -24.81 -9.21 1.27
N GLN A 290 -24.12 -10.17 1.85
CA GLN A 290 -24.43 -10.71 3.17
C GLN A 290 -23.82 -9.85 4.26
N VAL A 291 -24.56 -9.66 5.35
CA VAL A 291 -24.02 -9.03 6.56
C VAL A 291 -23.23 -10.06 7.33
N ILE A 292 -21.97 -9.74 7.65
CA ILE A 292 -21.10 -10.61 8.43
C ILE A 292 -20.58 -9.85 9.66
N ASP A 293 -20.67 -10.46 10.83
CA ASP A 293 -19.92 -10.00 12.00
C ASP A 293 -18.49 -10.57 11.93
N ALA A 294 -17.57 -9.73 11.48
CA ALA A 294 -16.17 -10.09 11.28
C ALA A 294 -15.29 -9.39 12.31
N ARG A 295 -15.53 -9.66 13.59
CA ARG A 295 -14.70 -9.15 14.69
C ARG A 295 -13.67 -10.21 15.06
N TYR A 296 -12.40 -9.85 14.99
CA TYR A 296 -11.29 -10.71 15.40
C TYR A 296 -10.40 -9.95 16.39
N PRO A 297 -9.85 -10.63 17.41
CA PRO A 297 -8.94 -9.99 18.36
C PRO A 297 -7.76 -9.33 17.63
N HIS A 298 -7.39 -8.14 18.08
CA HIS A 298 -6.27 -7.35 17.55
C HIS A 298 -6.29 -7.17 16.02
N THR A 299 -7.50 -7.09 15.43
CA THR A 299 -7.66 -7.03 13.98
C THR A 299 -8.54 -5.85 13.60
N VAL A 300 -8.05 -5.06 12.66
CA VAL A 300 -8.87 -4.12 11.89
C VAL A 300 -9.38 -4.84 10.66
N VAL A 301 -10.68 -4.75 10.41
CA VAL A 301 -11.36 -5.30 9.21
C VAL A 301 -11.94 -4.11 8.44
N VAL A 302 -11.39 -3.87 7.25
CA VAL A 302 -11.86 -2.86 6.30
C VAL A 302 -12.52 -3.52 5.14
#